data_477b922c1525c7198e9ea2fb02d5898d
#
_entry.id   477b922c1525c7198e9ea2fb02d5898d
#
_cell.length_a   1.000
_cell.length_b   1.000
_cell.length_c   1.000
_cell.angle_alpha   90.00
_cell.angle_beta   90.00
_cell.angle_gamma   90.00
#
_symmetry.space_group_name_H-M   'P 1'
#
loop_
_entity.id
_entity.type
_entity.pdbx_description
1 polymer ?
#
loop_
_entity_poly.entity_id
_entity_poly.type
_entity_poly.pdbx_seq_one_letter_code
_entity_poly.pdbx_strand_id
1 'polypeptide(L)'
;SALIFVFILMVFPKLQSRGKFAFKELPSLLHNRVLLGVFIMSVLFATAHYTGYSYIEPFLGKVAAMSPDTVTLVLIVFGGSGMFGSIAFSKYYMSNRRRFMLAVTLGPALCMLLLQAAATGMAYILAVCILWGAMATAFNIAFQDNTIRFAPEHATSIAMSIFSGIFNLGIGSGAYIGGLVLSRLSIEYIGYAGGA
;
A
#
# COMPACT_ATOMS: atom_id res chain seq x y z
N SER A 1 -24.32 1.92 8.67
CA SER A 1 -23.82 0.53 8.40
C SER A 1 -24.96 -0.43 8.08
N ALA A 2 -26.06 -0.51 8.88
CA ALA A 2 -27.18 -1.43 8.63
C ALA A 2 -27.92 -1.14 7.32
N LEU A 3 -28.14 0.13 6.99
CA LEU A 3 -28.78 0.56 5.74
C LEU A 3 -28.00 0.13 4.49
N ILE A 4 -26.67 0.25 4.51
CA ILE A 4 -25.79 -0.19 3.43
C ILE A 4 -25.87 -1.72 3.28
N PHE A 5 -25.88 -2.46 4.38
CA PHE A 5 -26.01 -3.92 4.35
C PHE A 5 -27.34 -4.36 3.74
N VAL A 6 -28.47 -3.75 4.15
CA VAL A 6 -29.79 -4.02 3.57
C VAL A 6 -29.81 -3.66 2.09
N PHE A 7 -29.23 -2.52 1.68
CA PHE A 7 -29.15 -2.10 0.30
C PHE A 7 -28.35 -3.11 -0.55
N ILE A 8 -27.21 -3.59 -0.05
CA ILE A 8 -26.42 -4.62 -0.71
C ILE A 8 -27.22 -5.90 -0.89
N LEU A 9 -27.95 -6.36 0.14
CA LEU A 9 -28.78 -7.57 0.04
C LEU A 9 -29.93 -7.45 -0.99
N MET A 10 -30.45 -6.22 -1.19
CA MET A 10 -31.53 -5.98 -2.15
C MET A 10 -31.05 -5.83 -3.59
N VAL A 11 -29.88 -5.24 -3.80
CA VAL A 11 -29.38 -4.85 -5.13
C VAL A 11 -28.40 -5.88 -5.70
N PHE A 12 -27.69 -6.62 -4.83
CA PHE A 12 -26.69 -7.57 -5.32
C PHE A 12 -27.33 -8.79 -5.97
N PRO A 13 -27.07 -9.05 -7.26
CA PRO A 13 -27.58 -10.27 -7.90
C PRO A 13 -26.99 -11.49 -7.22
N LYS A 14 -27.77 -12.56 -7.12
CA LYS A 14 -27.27 -13.86 -6.62
C LYS A 14 -26.20 -14.38 -7.58
N LEU A 15 -24.96 -14.04 -7.34
CA LEU A 15 -23.83 -14.58 -8.08
C LEU A 15 -23.68 -16.05 -7.72
N GLN A 16 -23.79 -16.92 -8.73
CA GLN A 16 -23.42 -18.32 -8.54
C GLN A 16 -21.94 -18.38 -8.21
N SER A 17 -21.62 -18.97 -7.07
CA SER A 17 -20.23 -19.24 -6.68
C SER A 17 -19.58 -20.12 -7.76
N ARG A 18 -18.78 -19.53 -8.62
CA ARG A 18 -17.96 -20.25 -9.59
C ARG A 18 -16.77 -20.88 -8.86
N GLY A 19 -16.99 -22.05 -8.29
CA GLY A 19 -15.92 -22.89 -7.76
C GLY A 19 -15.88 -22.92 -6.22
N LYS A 20 -15.81 -24.14 -5.70
CA LYS A 20 -15.45 -24.39 -4.30
C LYS A 20 -14.00 -23.95 -4.12
N PHE A 21 -13.69 -23.24 -3.05
CA PHE A 21 -12.33 -22.90 -2.64
C PHE A 21 -11.51 -24.20 -2.59
N ALA A 22 -10.73 -24.46 -3.63
CA ALA A 22 -9.97 -25.70 -3.72
C ALA A 22 -8.55 -25.42 -3.20
N PHE A 23 -8.29 -25.77 -1.94
CA PHE A 23 -6.92 -25.80 -1.37
C PHE A 23 -5.93 -26.58 -2.25
N LYS A 24 -6.43 -27.43 -3.15
CA LYS A 24 -5.63 -28.17 -4.15
C LYS A 24 -4.86 -27.28 -5.12
N GLU A 25 -5.28 -26.04 -5.29
CA GLU A 25 -4.64 -25.09 -6.22
C GLU A 25 -3.53 -24.26 -5.58
N LEU A 26 -3.47 -24.25 -4.25
CA LEU A 26 -2.43 -23.52 -3.51
C LEU A 26 -1.00 -23.90 -3.94
N PRO A 27 -0.65 -25.19 -4.08
CA PRO A 27 0.68 -25.59 -4.54
C PRO A 27 1.03 -25.06 -5.93
N SER A 28 0.07 -25.03 -6.86
CA SER A 28 0.30 -24.54 -8.23
C SER A 28 0.59 -23.04 -8.26
N LEU A 29 -0.09 -22.25 -7.41
CA LEU A 29 0.15 -20.81 -7.26
C LEU A 29 1.53 -20.55 -6.65
N LEU A 30 1.92 -21.30 -5.63
CA LEU A 30 3.22 -21.15 -4.95
C LEU A 30 4.39 -21.67 -5.78
N HIS A 31 4.17 -22.58 -6.73
CA HIS A 31 5.19 -23.05 -7.68
C HIS A 31 5.46 -22.03 -8.80
N ASN A 32 4.55 -21.09 -9.04
CA ASN A 32 4.77 -20.00 -9.97
C ASN A 32 5.72 -18.97 -9.37
N ARG A 33 6.99 -19.02 -9.77
CA ARG A 33 8.06 -18.18 -9.23
C ARG A 33 7.77 -16.67 -9.39
N VAL A 34 7.10 -16.27 -10.46
CA VAL A 34 6.76 -14.86 -10.70
C VAL A 34 5.68 -14.42 -9.71
N LEU A 35 4.63 -15.20 -9.56
CA LEU A 35 3.54 -14.93 -8.61
C LEU A 35 4.03 -14.94 -7.16
N LEU A 36 4.90 -15.88 -6.81
CA LEU A 36 5.56 -15.92 -5.51
C LEU A 36 6.39 -14.65 -5.26
N GLY A 37 7.13 -14.19 -6.28
CA GLY A 37 7.85 -12.92 -6.22
C GLY A 37 6.93 -11.71 -5.99
N VAL A 38 5.78 -11.67 -6.67
CA VAL A 38 4.75 -10.64 -6.45
C VAL A 38 4.26 -10.67 -5.01
N PHE A 39 3.98 -11.84 -4.46
CA PHE A 39 3.52 -12.00 -3.07
C PHE A 39 4.57 -11.55 -2.05
N ILE A 40 5.81 -11.99 -2.21
CA ILE A 40 6.91 -11.60 -1.31
C ILE A 40 7.13 -10.09 -1.36
N MET A 41 7.18 -9.50 -2.54
CA MET A 41 7.33 -8.05 -2.68
C MET A 41 6.15 -7.29 -2.08
N SER A 42 4.94 -7.83 -2.17
CA SER A 42 3.73 -7.20 -1.61
C SER A 42 3.76 -7.16 -0.08
N VAL A 43 4.17 -8.24 0.60
CA VAL A 43 4.28 -8.23 2.06
C VAL A 43 5.43 -7.34 2.53
N LEU A 44 6.58 -7.38 1.85
CA LEU A 44 7.72 -6.52 2.19
C LEU A 44 7.36 -5.03 2.02
N PHE A 45 6.76 -4.68 0.88
CA PHE A 45 6.31 -3.32 0.64
C PHE A 45 5.27 -2.88 1.67
N ALA A 46 4.24 -3.69 1.96
CA ALA A 46 3.22 -3.34 2.93
C ALA A 46 3.85 -3.16 4.32
N THR A 47 4.78 -4.03 4.72
CA THR A 47 5.49 -3.89 6.00
C THR A 47 6.28 -2.59 6.06
N ALA A 48 7.10 -2.30 5.07
CA ALA A 48 7.88 -1.06 4.98
C ALA A 48 6.98 0.18 4.97
N HIS A 49 5.99 0.21 4.08
CA HIS A 49 5.07 1.33 3.94
C HIS A 49 4.30 1.61 5.24
N TYR A 50 3.72 0.58 5.87
CA TYR A 50 2.92 0.76 7.08
C TYR A 50 3.75 0.97 8.35
N THR A 51 5.05 0.68 8.33
CA THR A 51 5.97 1.11 9.38
C THR A 51 6.01 2.65 9.46
N GLY A 52 6.09 3.33 8.33
CA GLY A 52 6.05 4.81 8.29
C GLY A 52 4.63 5.37 8.37
N TYR A 53 3.72 4.84 7.54
CA TYR A 53 2.38 5.40 7.38
C TYR A 53 1.52 5.33 8.65
N SER A 54 1.61 4.26 9.43
CA SER A 54 0.82 4.13 10.68
C SER A 54 1.14 5.20 11.72
N TYR A 55 2.30 5.84 11.60
CA TYR A 55 2.77 6.85 12.55
C TYR A 55 3.01 8.23 11.91
N ILE A 56 2.50 8.44 10.69
CA ILE A 56 2.65 9.72 9.99
C ILE A 56 1.97 10.86 10.74
N GLU A 57 0.78 10.64 11.31
CA GLU A 57 0.04 11.65 12.09
C GLU A 57 0.85 12.16 13.27
N PRO A 58 1.29 11.30 14.23
CA PRO A 58 2.13 11.77 15.33
C PRO A 58 3.49 12.32 14.88
N PHE A 59 4.05 11.87 13.74
CA PHE A 59 5.25 12.47 13.16
C PHE A 59 4.99 13.91 12.73
N LEU A 60 3.93 14.18 11.99
CA LEU A 60 3.57 15.52 11.54
C LEU A 60 3.30 16.47 12.72
N GLY A 61 2.62 15.99 13.77
CA GLY A 61 2.34 16.79 14.94
C GLY A 61 3.55 17.08 15.83
N LYS A 62 4.41 16.09 16.05
CA LYS A 62 5.53 16.20 17.00
C LYS A 62 6.84 16.66 16.37
N VAL A 63 7.18 16.14 15.17
CA VAL A 63 8.45 16.43 14.49
C VAL A 63 8.33 17.66 13.60
N ALA A 64 7.29 17.70 12.76
CA ALA A 64 7.04 18.86 11.90
C ALA A 64 6.30 19.99 12.63
N ALA A 65 5.95 19.81 13.92
CA ALA A 65 5.28 20.80 14.79
C ALA A 65 3.99 21.40 14.17
N MET A 66 3.24 20.61 13.43
CA MET A 66 2.03 21.03 12.76
C MET A 66 0.82 21.03 13.69
N SER A 67 -0.10 21.99 13.50
CA SER A 67 -1.39 21.99 14.20
C SER A 67 -2.25 20.80 13.76
N PRO A 68 -3.22 20.34 14.59
CA PRO A 68 -4.11 19.23 14.25
C PRO A 68 -4.87 19.44 12.93
N ASP A 69 -5.30 20.66 12.65
CA ASP A 69 -6.00 21.01 11.41
C ASP A 69 -5.08 20.86 10.18
N THR A 70 -3.82 21.29 10.33
CA THR A 70 -2.81 21.17 9.28
C THR A 70 -2.46 19.70 9.03
N VAL A 71 -2.32 18.89 10.09
CA VAL A 71 -2.11 17.44 9.97
C VAL A 71 -3.26 16.79 9.19
N THR A 72 -4.49 17.12 9.56
CA THR A 72 -5.68 16.62 8.86
C THR A 72 -5.66 16.99 7.38
N LEU A 73 -5.31 18.24 7.04
CA LEU A 73 -5.19 18.68 5.64
C LEU A 73 -4.12 17.87 4.89
N VAL A 74 -2.94 17.67 5.49
CA VAL A 74 -1.86 16.86 4.86
C VAL A 74 -2.32 15.44 4.61
N LEU A 75 -3.05 14.81 5.56
CA LEU A 75 -3.57 13.45 5.39
C LEU A 75 -4.65 13.35 4.32
N ILE A 76 -5.52 14.37 4.19
CA ILE A 76 -6.49 14.46 3.09
C ILE A 76 -5.77 14.56 1.74
N VAL A 77 -4.75 15.42 1.65
CA VAL A 77 -3.94 15.58 0.44
C VAL A 77 -3.19 14.28 0.10
N PHE A 78 -2.62 13.61 1.11
CA PHE A 78 -1.98 12.29 0.96
C PHE A 78 -2.95 11.28 0.36
N GLY A 79 -4.13 11.10 0.96
CA GLY A 79 -5.15 10.19 0.46
C GLY A 79 -5.64 10.55 -0.94
N GLY A 80 -5.94 11.84 -1.17
CA GLY A 80 -6.37 12.35 -2.48
C GLY A 80 -5.31 12.19 -3.58
N SER A 81 -4.03 12.21 -3.23
CA SER A 81 -2.93 12.01 -4.18
C SER A 81 -2.93 10.63 -4.84
N GLY A 82 -3.61 9.65 -4.25
CA GLY A 82 -3.84 8.34 -4.87
C GLY A 82 -4.50 8.41 -6.24
N MET A 83 -5.30 9.45 -6.52
CA MET A 83 -5.86 9.71 -7.85
C MET A 83 -4.76 9.87 -8.90
N PHE A 84 -3.71 10.61 -8.57
CA PHE A 84 -2.55 10.77 -9.47
C PHE A 84 -1.82 9.44 -9.70
N GLY A 85 -1.75 8.59 -8.67
CA GLY A 85 -1.21 7.24 -8.78
C GLY A 85 -2.01 6.36 -9.75
N SER A 86 -3.33 6.42 -9.68
CA SER A 86 -4.23 5.70 -10.60
C SER A 86 -4.09 6.20 -12.04
N ILE A 87 -4.01 7.51 -12.24
CA ILE A 87 -3.79 8.11 -13.56
C ILE A 87 -2.42 7.72 -14.10
N ALA A 88 -1.37 7.77 -13.27
CA ALA A 88 -0.02 7.37 -13.66
C ALA A 88 0.03 5.89 -14.06
N PHE A 89 -0.64 5.01 -13.32
CA PHE A 89 -0.77 3.60 -13.70
C PHE A 89 -1.43 3.46 -15.08
N SER A 90 -2.58 4.06 -15.27
CA SER A 90 -3.33 3.99 -16.54
C SER A 90 -2.51 4.46 -17.74
N LYS A 91 -1.72 5.53 -17.57
CA LYS A 91 -0.97 6.16 -18.67
C LYS A 91 0.39 5.51 -18.93
N TYR A 92 1.13 5.13 -17.90
CA TYR A 92 2.55 4.78 -18.02
C TYR A 92 2.87 3.31 -17.81
N TYR A 93 2.01 2.55 -17.10
CA TYR A 93 2.30 1.16 -16.77
C TYR A 93 2.51 0.27 -18.00
N MET A 94 1.64 0.41 -19.02
CA MET A 94 1.73 -0.38 -20.25
C MET A 94 2.91 0.02 -21.14
N SER A 95 3.38 1.26 -21.04
CA SER A 95 4.50 1.75 -21.86
C SER A 95 5.85 1.14 -21.45
N ASN A 96 6.12 1.08 -20.14
CA ASN A 96 7.33 0.44 -19.62
C ASN A 96 7.11 -0.12 -18.20
N ARG A 97 6.57 -1.32 -18.15
CA ARG A 97 6.23 -2.00 -16.89
C ARG A 97 7.40 -2.10 -15.92
N ARG A 98 8.60 -2.45 -16.41
CA ARG A 98 9.77 -2.62 -15.54
C ARG A 98 10.14 -1.32 -14.83
N ARG A 99 10.22 -0.21 -15.58
CA ARG A 99 10.54 1.11 -15.01
C ARG A 99 9.43 1.57 -14.06
N PHE A 100 8.18 1.36 -14.44
CA PHE A 100 7.05 1.71 -13.60
C PHE A 100 7.08 0.94 -12.28
N MET A 101 7.26 -0.39 -12.32
CA MET A 101 7.35 -1.23 -11.12
C MET A 101 8.50 -0.80 -10.21
N LEU A 102 9.68 -0.50 -10.77
CA LEU A 102 10.80 0.01 -9.99
C LEU A 102 10.47 1.35 -9.33
N ALA A 103 9.85 2.28 -10.07
CA ALA A 103 9.49 3.61 -9.56
C ALA A 103 8.49 3.51 -8.40
N VAL A 104 7.43 2.72 -8.54
CA VAL A 104 6.39 2.60 -7.51
C VAL A 104 6.81 1.75 -6.31
N THR A 105 7.85 0.93 -6.46
CA THR A 105 8.43 0.17 -5.33
C THR A 105 9.44 1.00 -4.55
N LEU A 106 10.37 1.65 -5.26
CA LEU A 106 11.46 2.42 -4.62
C LEU A 106 11.03 3.84 -4.23
N GLY A 107 10.07 4.42 -4.94
CA GLY A 107 9.62 5.80 -4.70
C GLY A 107 9.08 6.03 -3.30
N PRO A 108 8.15 5.22 -2.79
CA PRO A 108 7.66 5.35 -1.41
C PRO A 108 8.77 5.20 -0.36
N ALA A 109 9.72 4.27 -0.56
CA ALA A 109 10.87 4.14 0.32
C ALA A 109 11.72 5.43 0.34
N LEU A 110 12.00 5.99 -0.83
CA LEU A 110 12.72 7.26 -0.94
C LEU A 110 11.94 8.41 -0.27
N CYS A 111 10.62 8.49 -0.46
CA CYS A 111 9.78 9.48 0.20
C CYS A 111 9.86 9.36 1.73
N MET A 112 9.84 8.13 2.26
CA MET A 112 9.97 7.89 3.70
C MET A 112 11.35 8.28 4.22
N LEU A 113 12.43 7.99 3.50
CA LEU A 113 13.79 8.43 3.86
C LEU A 113 13.92 9.95 3.87
N LEU A 114 13.20 10.65 2.99
CA LEU A 114 13.22 12.12 2.90
C LEU A 114 12.26 12.79 3.89
N LEU A 115 11.41 12.03 4.60
CA LEU A 115 10.36 12.57 5.46
C LEU A 115 10.91 13.47 6.57
N GLN A 116 12.01 13.05 7.22
CA GLN A 116 12.68 13.84 8.26
C GLN A 116 13.22 15.17 7.71
N ALA A 117 13.89 15.14 6.56
CA ALA A 117 14.39 16.35 5.93
C ALA A 117 13.25 17.27 5.47
N ALA A 118 12.13 16.71 5.04
CA ALA A 118 10.95 17.46 4.62
C ALA A 118 10.23 18.15 5.80
N ALA A 119 10.43 17.70 7.04
CA ALA A 119 9.82 18.27 8.23
C ALA A 119 10.22 19.73 8.50
N THR A 120 11.25 20.23 7.80
CA THR A 120 11.71 21.64 7.89
C THR A 120 10.76 22.64 7.23
N GLY A 121 9.77 22.21 6.45
CA GLY A 121 8.82 23.13 5.82
C GLY A 121 7.59 22.46 5.24
N MET A 122 6.46 23.16 5.37
CA MET A 122 5.14 22.69 4.91
C MET A 122 5.13 22.27 3.44
N ALA A 123 5.75 23.04 2.56
CA ALA A 123 5.78 22.74 1.13
C ALA A 123 6.52 21.42 0.82
N TYR A 124 7.61 21.15 1.55
CA TYR A 124 8.38 19.91 1.38
C TYR A 124 7.60 18.68 1.86
N ILE A 125 6.96 18.80 3.03
CA ILE A 125 6.07 17.73 3.56
C ILE A 125 4.94 17.43 2.56
N LEU A 126 4.25 18.45 2.05
CA LEU A 126 3.19 18.25 1.07
C LEU A 126 3.70 17.57 -0.20
N ALA A 127 4.84 18.01 -0.73
CA ALA A 127 5.44 17.41 -1.92
C ALA A 127 5.78 15.93 -1.70
N VAL A 128 6.42 15.60 -0.58
CA VAL A 128 6.74 14.22 -0.20
C VAL A 128 5.48 13.38 0.00
N CYS A 129 4.48 13.89 0.70
CA CYS A 129 3.23 13.18 0.95
C CYS A 129 2.43 12.93 -0.33
N ILE A 130 2.35 13.91 -1.24
CA ILE A 130 1.68 13.75 -2.54
C ILE A 130 2.37 12.66 -3.36
N LEU A 131 3.68 12.71 -3.46
CA LEU A 131 4.46 11.75 -4.23
C LEU A 131 4.35 10.34 -3.62
N TRP A 132 4.47 10.23 -2.30
CA TRP A 132 4.36 8.98 -1.58
C TRP A 132 2.97 8.35 -1.74
N GLY A 133 1.89 9.10 -1.48
CA GLY A 133 0.52 8.60 -1.62
C GLY A 133 0.19 8.17 -3.06
N ALA A 134 0.61 8.95 -4.06
CA ALA A 134 0.45 8.57 -5.46
C ALA A 134 1.18 7.27 -5.81
N MET A 135 2.45 7.13 -5.41
CA MET A 135 3.26 5.94 -5.70
C MET A 135 2.76 4.71 -4.92
N ALA A 136 2.32 4.85 -3.67
CA ALA A 136 1.76 3.76 -2.88
C ALA A 136 0.46 3.21 -3.50
N THR A 137 -0.42 4.09 -3.99
CA THR A 137 -1.62 3.68 -4.72
C THR A 137 -1.27 3.01 -6.05
N ALA A 138 -0.35 3.59 -6.82
CA ALA A 138 0.10 3.01 -8.08
C ALA A 138 0.76 1.63 -7.88
N PHE A 139 1.53 1.44 -6.79
CA PHE A 139 2.06 0.14 -6.39
C PHE A 139 0.95 -0.87 -6.17
N ASN A 140 -0.04 -0.52 -5.36
CA ASN A 140 -1.13 -1.44 -5.01
C ASN A 140 -1.87 -1.91 -6.28
N ILE A 141 -2.23 -0.99 -7.19
CA ILE A 141 -2.90 -1.31 -8.44
C ILE A 141 -2.01 -2.19 -9.34
N ALA A 142 -0.73 -1.86 -9.49
CA ALA A 142 0.19 -2.60 -10.34
C ALA A 142 0.45 -4.03 -9.84
N PHE A 143 0.52 -4.23 -8.51
CA PHE A 143 0.72 -5.54 -7.93
C PHE A 143 -0.55 -6.41 -7.97
N GLN A 144 -1.73 -5.80 -7.85
CA GLN A 144 -2.99 -6.49 -8.11
C GLN A 144 -3.11 -6.93 -9.57
N ASP A 145 -2.79 -6.05 -10.53
CA ASP A 145 -2.77 -6.40 -11.96
C ASP A 145 -1.79 -7.56 -12.25
N ASN A 146 -0.58 -7.51 -11.68
CA ASN A 146 0.37 -8.61 -11.83
C ASN A 146 -0.14 -9.91 -11.19
N THR A 147 -0.81 -9.84 -10.04
CA THR A 147 -1.42 -11.01 -9.41
C THR A 147 -2.46 -11.66 -10.32
N ILE A 148 -3.36 -10.85 -10.89
CA ILE A 148 -4.38 -11.33 -11.83
C ILE A 148 -3.72 -11.92 -13.09
N ARG A 149 -2.73 -11.24 -13.63
CA ARG A 149 -2.08 -11.59 -14.89
C ARG A 149 -1.27 -12.89 -14.82
N PHE A 150 -0.58 -13.12 -13.70
CA PHE A 150 0.29 -14.29 -13.54
C PHE A 150 -0.40 -15.48 -12.86
N ALA A 151 -1.60 -15.28 -12.33
CA ALA A 151 -2.42 -16.36 -11.81
C ALA A 151 -3.07 -17.15 -12.97
N PRO A 152 -3.21 -18.48 -12.85
CA PRO A 152 -4.05 -19.27 -13.76
C PRO A 152 -5.49 -18.75 -13.73
N GLU A 153 -6.17 -18.71 -14.88
CA GLU A 153 -7.53 -18.16 -14.98
C GLU A 153 -8.52 -18.74 -13.95
N HIS A 154 -8.44 -20.07 -13.74
CA HIS A 154 -9.31 -20.77 -12.79
C HIS A 154 -8.96 -20.49 -11.30
N ALA A 155 -7.76 -19.99 -11.02
CA ALA A 155 -7.25 -19.72 -9.67
C ALA A 155 -7.08 -18.23 -9.35
N THR A 156 -7.47 -17.32 -10.24
CA THR A 156 -7.30 -15.86 -10.06
C THR A 156 -7.95 -15.35 -8.77
N SER A 157 -9.15 -15.80 -8.44
CA SER A 157 -9.84 -15.39 -7.20
C SER A 157 -9.07 -15.83 -5.96
N ILE A 158 -8.45 -17.01 -5.99
CA ILE A 158 -7.63 -17.54 -4.89
C ILE A 158 -6.34 -16.72 -4.77
N ALA A 159 -5.67 -16.44 -5.89
CA ALA A 159 -4.48 -15.61 -5.92
C ALA A 159 -4.73 -14.21 -5.35
N MET A 160 -5.85 -13.59 -5.69
CA MET A 160 -6.26 -12.28 -5.15
C MET A 160 -6.58 -12.35 -3.65
N SER A 161 -7.18 -13.43 -3.17
CA SER A 161 -7.42 -13.64 -1.74
C SER A 161 -6.11 -13.79 -0.97
N ILE A 162 -5.15 -14.54 -1.51
CA ILE A 162 -3.80 -14.66 -0.95
C ILE A 162 -3.11 -13.30 -0.93
N PHE A 163 -3.13 -12.57 -2.05
CA PHE A 163 -2.56 -11.23 -2.14
C PHE A 163 -3.12 -10.32 -1.03
N SER A 164 -4.44 -10.27 -0.87
CA SER A 164 -5.09 -9.47 0.17
C SER A 164 -4.68 -9.92 1.57
N GLY A 165 -4.61 -11.23 1.83
CA GLY A 165 -4.23 -11.78 3.13
C GLY A 165 -2.80 -11.42 3.52
N ILE A 166 -1.84 -11.63 2.60
CA ILE A 166 -0.42 -11.31 2.85
C ILE A 166 -0.17 -9.79 2.92
N PHE A 167 -0.91 -9.00 2.15
CA PHE A 167 -0.83 -7.55 2.24
C PHE A 167 -1.31 -7.05 3.62
N ASN A 168 -2.41 -7.59 4.14
CA ASN A 168 -2.88 -7.28 5.50
C ASN A 168 -1.89 -7.76 6.59
N LEU A 169 -1.24 -8.91 6.39
CA LEU A 169 -0.16 -9.36 7.26
C LEU A 169 0.99 -8.33 7.28
N GLY A 170 1.36 -7.80 6.11
CA GLY A 170 2.33 -6.72 5.98
C GLY A 170 1.91 -5.46 6.71
N ILE A 171 0.63 -5.05 6.60
CA ILE A 171 0.06 -3.91 7.35
C ILE A 171 0.27 -4.08 8.86
N GLY A 172 -0.15 -5.23 9.41
CA GLY A 172 -0.02 -5.53 10.83
C GLY A 172 1.44 -5.58 11.29
N SER A 173 2.31 -6.23 10.50
CA SER A 173 3.75 -6.31 10.79
C SER A 173 4.41 -4.93 10.77
N GLY A 174 4.07 -4.10 9.77
CA GLY A 174 4.58 -2.74 9.65
C GLY A 174 4.16 -1.85 10.82
N ALA A 175 2.88 -1.87 11.18
CA ALA A 175 2.37 -1.13 12.34
C ALA A 175 3.06 -1.57 13.63
N TYR A 176 3.31 -2.87 13.81
CA TYR A 176 4.04 -3.40 14.97
C TYR A 176 5.49 -2.92 14.99
N ILE A 177 6.22 -3.00 13.87
CA ILE A 177 7.60 -2.53 13.76
C ILE A 177 7.67 -1.02 14.05
N GLY A 178 6.77 -0.23 13.47
CA GLY A 178 6.69 1.20 13.75
C GLY A 178 6.44 1.52 15.23
N GLY A 179 5.61 0.71 15.91
CA GLY A 179 5.42 0.79 17.37
C GLY A 179 6.69 0.50 18.15
N LEU A 180 7.50 -0.48 17.71
CA LEU A 180 8.80 -0.74 18.33
C LEU A 180 9.78 0.43 18.13
N VAL A 181 9.81 1.04 16.94
CA VAL A 181 10.64 2.23 16.68
C VAL A 181 10.23 3.36 17.60
N LEU A 182 8.92 3.63 17.72
CA LEU A 182 8.41 4.68 18.59
C LEU A 182 8.73 4.43 20.09
N SER A 183 8.65 3.18 20.55
CA SER A 183 8.85 2.84 21.96
C SER A 183 10.31 2.72 22.37
N ARG A 184 11.21 2.36 21.46
CA ARG A 184 12.62 2.07 21.74
C ARG A 184 13.60 3.12 21.22
N LEU A 185 13.19 3.90 20.23
CA LEU A 185 14.02 4.95 19.61
C LEU A 185 13.32 6.31 19.74
N SER A 186 12.86 6.86 18.62
CA SER A 186 12.11 8.11 18.55
C SER A 186 11.25 8.11 17.31
N ILE A 187 10.16 8.88 17.33
CA ILE A 187 9.29 9.07 16.16
C ILE A 187 10.04 9.66 14.97
N GLU A 188 11.12 10.37 15.19
CA GLU A 188 11.98 10.95 14.15
C GLU A 188 12.55 9.90 13.20
N TYR A 189 12.80 8.69 13.71
CA TYR A 189 13.37 7.59 12.93
C TYR A 189 12.34 6.80 12.13
N ILE A 190 11.03 7.12 12.26
CA ILE A 190 9.97 6.32 11.64
C ILE A 190 10.06 6.26 10.11
N GLY A 191 10.44 7.38 9.48
CA GLY A 191 10.67 7.44 8.04
C GLY A 191 11.86 6.58 7.59
N TYR A 192 12.94 6.58 8.35
CA TYR A 192 14.11 5.75 8.06
C TYR A 192 13.80 4.26 8.23
N ALA A 193 13.07 3.89 9.28
CA ALA A 193 12.69 2.51 9.53
C ALA A 193 11.72 1.95 8.46
N GLY A 194 10.83 2.79 7.91
CA GLY A 194 9.95 2.40 6.82
C GLY A 194 10.60 2.44 5.45
N GLY A 195 11.65 3.27 5.28
CA GLY A 195 12.35 3.46 4.01
C GLY A 195 13.53 2.49 3.77
N ALA A 196 14.01 1.81 4.82
CA ALA A 196 15.13 0.87 4.77
C ALA A 196 14.68 -0.54 4.40
#